data_534fff8bc75e60ebc9c9f3d3e4223814
#
_entry.id   534fff8bc75e60ebc9c9f3d3e4223814
#
_cell.length_a   1.000
_cell.length_b   1.000
_cell.length_c   1.000
_cell.angle_alpha   90.00
_cell.angle_beta   90.00
_cell.angle_gamma   90.00
#
_symmetry.space_group_name_H-M   'P 1'
#
loop_
_entity.id
_entity.type
_entity.pdbx_description
1 polymer ?
#
loop_
_entity_poly.entity_id
_entity_poly.type
_entity_poly.pdbx_seq_one_letter_code
_entity_poly.pdbx_strand_id
1 'polypeptide(L)'
;MRRFFLSCILILSAVVAFGQTKGFEKSVEATGGIGLDKYQNFTFGVNFVGGYRINDYFFIGAGAGYEYLDGLYYTSYEYHSGAGNSYHGTSEDVRNNIKVFGRLKANLTATKVSPFFAVDLGANIGLSSNEIKMANGFYFEPGFGCDFAISPKQSIYLLLGYNGVGYDYEAFDTTLGSAGHEMRHALAGKFSIHLGFRF
;
A
#
# COMPACT_ATOMS: atom_id res chain seq x y z
N MET A 1 -14.03 23.40 -2.39
CA MET A 1 -14.38 22.04 -2.88
C MET A 1 -14.60 22.00 -4.39
N ARG A 2 -15.49 22.81 -5.02
CA ARG A 2 -15.75 22.77 -6.47
C ARG A 2 -14.52 22.98 -7.36
N ARG A 3 -13.59 23.88 -6.99
CA ARG A 3 -12.35 24.14 -7.74
C ARG A 3 -11.35 22.98 -7.64
N PHE A 4 -11.29 22.32 -6.49
CA PHE A 4 -10.46 21.11 -6.28
C PHE A 4 -10.95 19.95 -7.15
N PHE A 5 -12.27 19.74 -7.21
CA PHE A 5 -12.88 18.71 -8.06
C PHE A 5 -12.61 18.94 -9.56
N LEU A 6 -12.72 20.19 -10.02
CA LEU A 6 -12.39 20.55 -11.40
C LEU A 6 -10.90 20.34 -11.73
N SER A 7 -10.00 20.66 -10.81
CA SER A 7 -8.57 20.40 -10.99
C SER A 7 -8.26 18.92 -11.08
N CYS A 8 -8.89 18.08 -10.24
CA CYS A 8 -8.75 16.62 -10.30
C CYS A 8 -9.26 16.05 -11.62
N ILE A 9 -10.41 16.54 -12.13
CA ILE A 9 -10.96 16.11 -13.44
C ILE A 9 -10.04 16.54 -14.58
N LEU A 10 -9.47 17.77 -14.52
CA LEU A 10 -8.53 18.27 -15.52
C LEU A 10 -7.22 17.47 -15.53
N ILE A 11 -6.69 17.12 -14.36
CA ILE A 11 -5.50 16.26 -14.25
C ILE A 11 -5.81 14.86 -14.78
N LEU A 12 -6.98 14.29 -14.42
CA LEU A 12 -7.41 12.98 -14.93
C LEU A 12 -7.55 12.99 -16.46
N SER A 13 -8.16 14.02 -17.04
CA SER A 13 -8.33 14.13 -18.49
C SER A 13 -6.99 14.33 -19.23
N ALA A 14 -6.06 15.09 -18.65
CA ALA A 14 -4.71 15.26 -19.21
C ALA A 14 -3.94 13.92 -19.18
N VAL A 15 -4.04 13.13 -18.10
CA VAL A 15 -3.42 11.80 -17.99
C VAL A 15 -3.95 10.86 -19.07
N VAL A 16 -5.26 10.91 -19.37
CA VAL A 16 -5.88 10.09 -20.43
C VAL A 16 -5.38 10.50 -21.83
N ALA A 17 -5.20 11.81 -22.08
CA ALA A 17 -4.81 12.31 -23.41
C ALA A 17 -3.39 11.93 -23.82
N PHE A 18 -2.45 11.76 -22.88
CA PHE A 18 -1.03 11.44 -23.18
C PHE A 18 -0.73 9.93 -23.29
N GLY A 19 -1.71 9.03 -23.11
CA GLY A 19 -1.54 7.58 -23.05
C GLY A 19 -1.40 6.85 -24.39
N GLN A 20 -1.12 7.54 -25.50
CA GLN A 20 -1.32 6.95 -26.86
C GLN A 20 -0.06 6.48 -27.58
N THR A 21 1.10 6.49 -26.97
CA THR A 21 2.32 5.97 -27.59
C THR A 21 2.40 4.45 -27.48
N LYS A 22 2.71 3.80 -28.62
CA LYS A 22 2.88 2.35 -28.73
C LYS A 22 3.92 1.88 -27.70
N GLY A 23 3.55 0.95 -26.82
CA GLY A 23 4.42 0.41 -25.76
C GLY A 23 4.35 1.13 -24.41
N PHE A 24 3.82 2.35 -24.31
CA PHE A 24 3.62 3.03 -23.04
C PHE A 24 2.21 2.77 -22.50
N GLU A 25 2.13 2.36 -21.25
CA GLU A 25 0.88 2.05 -20.55
C GLU A 25 0.78 2.82 -19.25
N LYS A 26 -0.44 3.19 -18.90
CA LYS A 26 -0.79 3.80 -17.63
C LYS A 26 -1.96 3.06 -17.03
N SER A 27 -2.00 3.02 -15.70
CA SER A 27 -3.16 2.49 -14.98
C SER A 27 -3.41 3.27 -13.70
N VAL A 28 -4.68 3.23 -13.29
CA VAL A 28 -5.13 3.64 -11.97
C VAL A 28 -5.69 2.42 -11.26
N GLU A 29 -5.40 2.28 -9.98
CA GLU A 29 -5.84 1.14 -9.17
C GLU A 29 -6.55 1.65 -7.92
N ALA A 30 -7.72 1.07 -7.62
CA ALA A 30 -8.26 1.07 -6.28
C ALA A 30 -7.69 -0.12 -5.52
N THR A 31 -7.19 0.09 -4.31
CA THR A 31 -6.56 -0.95 -3.51
C THR A 31 -7.30 -1.14 -2.20
N GLY A 32 -7.43 -2.38 -1.76
CA GLY A 32 -7.92 -2.74 -0.45
C GLY A 32 -7.02 -3.82 0.16
N GLY A 33 -7.00 -3.93 1.47
CA GLY A 33 -6.18 -4.96 2.11
C GLY A 33 -6.68 -5.32 3.50
N ILE A 34 -6.34 -6.53 3.92
CA ILE A 34 -6.64 -7.05 5.26
C ILE A 34 -5.31 -7.43 5.91
N GLY A 35 -5.04 -6.87 7.07
CA GLY A 35 -3.88 -7.19 7.88
C GLY A 35 -3.95 -8.60 8.42
N LEU A 36 -2.81 -9.28 8.45
CA LEU A 36 -2.66 -10.61 9.05
C LEU A 36 -2.20 -10.54 10.50
N ASP A 37 -1.75 -9.38 10.93
CA ASP A 37 -1.34 -9.14 12.29
C ASP A 37 -2.50 -8.55 13.12
N LYS A 38 -2.49 -8.80 14.43
CA LYS A 38 -3.45 -8.25 15.40
C LYS A 38 -3.48 -6.70 15.46
N TYR A 39 -2.51 -6.05 14.82
CA TYR A 39 -2.33 -4.59 14.84
C TYR A 39 -2.85 -3.88 13.58
N GLN A 40 -3.36 -4.61 12.58
CA GLN A 40 -3.81 -4.01 11.34
C GLN A 40 -5.13 -4.65 10.89
N ASN A 41 -6.22 -3.88 10.89
CA ASN A 41 -7.53 -4.40 10.52
C ASN A 41 -7.76 -4.36 9.02
N PHE A 42 -7.79 -3.17 8.41
CA PHE A 42 -7.96 -3.04 6.97
C PHE A 42 -7.23 -1.83 6.41
N THR A 43 -7.03 -1.85 5.09
CA THR A 43 -6.45 -0.73 4.35
C THR A 43 -7.24 -0.49 3.08
N PHE A 44 -7.26 0.77 2.64
CA PHE A 44 -7.73 1.10 1.30
C PHE A 44 -6.90 2.24 0.73
N GLY A 45 -6.82 2.29 -0.60
CA GLY A 45 -5.98 3.27 -1.24
C GLY A 45 -6.18 3.37 -2.74
N VAL A 46 -5.34 4.19 -3.35
CA VAL A 46 -5.30 4.40 -4.79
C VAL A 46 -3.86 4.46 -5.26
N ASN A 47 -3.57 3.76 -6.36
CA ASN A 47 -2.26 3.80 -7.00
C ASN A 47 -2.38 4.33 -8.43
N PHE A 48 -1.33 4.99 -8.88
CA PHE A 48 -1.06 5.32 -10.27
C PHE A 48 0.20 4.58 -10.70
N VAL A 49 0.12 3.88 -11.83
CA VAL A 49 1.27 3.16 -12.38
C VAL A 49 1.45 3.57 -13.84
N GLY A 50 2.67 3.91 -14.21
CA GLY A 50 3.04 4.20 -15.58
C GLY A 50 4.30 3.46 -15.97
N GLY A 51 4.38 2.99 -17.23
CA GLY A 51 5.56 2.25 -17.66
C GLY A 51 5.48 1.82 -19.11
N TYR A 52 6.38 0.95 -19.47
CA TYR A 52 6.55 0.49 -20.83
C TYR A 52 6.32 -1.02 -20.95
N ARG A 53 5.42 -1.41 -21.85
CA ARG A 53 5.24 -2.81 -22.24
C ARG A 53 6.29 -3.18 -23.27
N ILE A 54 7.23 -4.03 -22.87
CA ILE A 54 8.35 -4.46 -23.70
C ILE A 54 7.86 -5.37 -24.85
N ASN A 55 6.91 -6.26 -24.50
CA ASN A 55 6.23 -7.18 -25.43
C ASN A 55 4.88 -7.61 -24.80
N ASP A 56 4.18 -8.54 -25.44
CA ASP A 56 2.87 -9.02 -24.98
C ASP A 56 2.90 -9.66 -23.58
N TYR A 57 4.09 -10.04 -23.09
CA TYR A 57 4.27 -10.76 -21.84
C TYR A 57 4.86 -9.89 -20.73
N PHE A 58 5.74 -8.93 -21.05
CA PHE A 58 6.50 -8.20 -20.04
C PHE A 58 6.22 -6.71 -20.02
N PHE A 59 5.97 -6.19 -18.83
CA PHE A 59 5.83 -4.77 -18.53
C PHE A 59 6.79 -4.39 -17.41
N ILE A 60 7.41 -3.22 -17.54
CA ILE A 60 8.21 -2.56 -16.51
C ILE A 60 7.70 -1.13 -16.31
N GLY A 61 7.51 -0.73 -15.09
CA GLY A 61 6.97 0.60 -14.77
C GLY A 61 7.34 1.08 -13.38
N ALA A 62 6.85 2.27 -13.09
CA ALA A 62 6.91 2.86 -11.76
C ALA A 62 5.52 3.33 -11.34
N GLY A 63 5.28 3.36 -10.06
CA GLY A 63 4.01 3.80 -9.50
C GLY A 63 4.18 4.63 -8.25
N ALA A 64 3.13 5.37 -7.94
CA ALA A 64 2.95 6.03 -6.66
C ALA A 64 1.51 5.84 -6.20
N GLY A 65 1.32 5.75 -4.90
CA GLY A 65 0.00 5.53 -4.32
C GLY A 65 -0.14 6.16 -2.95
N TYR A 66 -1.39 6.34 -2.58
CA TYR A 66 -1.80 6.76 -1.25
C TYR A 66 -2.62 5.64 -0.62
N GLU A 67 -2.34 5.34 0.63
CA GLU A 67 -3.02 4.30 1.39
C GLU A 67 -3.39 4.81 2.76
N TYR A 68 -4.65 4.58 3.11
CA TYR A 68 -5.21 4.77 4.43
C TYR A 68 -5.18 3.42 5.16
N LEU A 69 -4.65 3.41 6.38
CA LEU A 69 -4.58 2.22 7.22
C LEU A 69 -5.41 2.48 8.47
N ASP A 70 -6.34 1.58 8.72
CA ASP A 70 -7.07 1.49 9.98
C ASP A 70 -6.42 0.39 10.83
N GLY A 71 -5.94 0.75 12.01
CA GLY A 71 -5.23 -0.17 12.88
C GLY A 71 -5.57 0.05 14.34
N LEU A 72 -5.84 -1.03 15.07
CA LEU A 72 -5.93 -1.05 16.53
C LEU A 72 -4.53 -1.29 17.10
N TYR A 73 -4.00 -0.28 17.80
CA TYR A 73 -2.80 -0.45 18.63
C TYR A 73 -3.19 -0.80 20.03
N TYR A 74 -2.78 -1.98 20.46
CA TYR A 74 -2.77 -2.32 21.89
C TYR A 74 -1.44 -1.83 22.47
N THR A 75 -1.41 -0.64 23.03
CA THR A 75 -0.41 -0.27 24.01
C THR A 75 -0.88 -0.82 25.34
N SER A 76 -0.47 -2.03 25.71
CA SER A 76 -0.66 -2.52 27.07
C SER A 76 0.36 -1.81 27.96
N TYR A 77 -0.01 -0.72 28.57
CA TYR A 77 0.72 -0.20 29.72
C TYR A 77 0.31 -1.03 30.94
N GLU A 78 1.13 -1.98 31.32
CA GLU A 78 1.07 -2.56 32.64
C GLU A 78 1.82 -1.63 33.60
N TYR A 79 1.14 -0.64 34.14
CA TYR A 79 1.68 0.15 35.22
C TYR A 79 1.40 -0.60 36.53
N HIS A 80 2.42 -1.26 37.07
CA HIS A 80 2.38 -1.77 38.42
C HIS A 80 2.63 -0.59 39.40
N SER A 81 1.57 0.11 39.80
CA SER A 81 1.64 0.92 40.98
C SER A 81 1.74 -0.06 42.15
N GLY A 82 2.51 0.25 43.18
CA GLY A 82 2.64 -0.58 44.39
C GLY A 82 1.32 -0.83 45.14
N ALA A 83 0.18 -0.49 44.57
CA ALA A 83 -1.19 -0.71 45.03
C ALA A 83 -1.98 -1.74 44.19
N GLY A 84 -1.34 -2.44 43.22
CA GLY A 84 -1.97 -3.57 42.52
C GLY A 84 -2.99 -3.22 41.42
N ASN A 85 -3.05 -1.99 40.93
CA ASN A 85 -3.96 -1.60 39.85
C ASN A 85 -3.25 -1.69 38.50
N SER A 86 -3.75 -2.54 37.59
CA SER A 86 -3.36 -2.61 36.19
C SER A 86 -4.29 -1.77 35.34
N TYR A 87 -3.75 -0.84 34.57
CA TYR A 87 -4.50 -0.06 33.58
C TYR A 87 -4.20 -0.58 32.19
N HIS A 88 -5.24 -1.01 31.45
CA HIS A 88 -5.15 -1.36 30.04
C HIS A 88 -5.72 -0.19 29.22
N GLY A 89 -4.91 0.39 28.36
CA GLY A 89 -5.33 1.39 27.39
C GLY A 89 -5.31 0.82 25.98
N THR A 90 -6.40 0.98 25.23
CA THR A 90 -6.43 0.76 23.78
C THR A 90 -6.40 2.10 23.10
N SER A 91 -5.49 2.30 22.16
CA SER A 91 -5.48 3.47 21.28
C SER A 91 -5.76 3.01 19.86
N GLU A 92 -6.79 3.60 19.24
CA GLU A 92 -6.99 3.47 17.79
C GLU A 92 -6.17 4.55 17.08
N ASP A 93 -5.31 4.17 16.17
CA ASP A 93 -4.53 5.11 15.38
C ASP A 93 -4.80 4.89 13.88
N VAL A 94 -5.15 5.99 13.22
CA VAL A 94 -5.40 6.06 11.78
C VAL A 94 -4.13 6.53 11.11
N ARG A 95 -3.65 5.78 10.12
CA ARG A 95 -2.40 6.07 9.44
C ARG A 95 -2.59 6.29 7.96
N ASN A 96 -1.74 7.16 7.45
CA ASN A 96 -1.70 7.50 6.04
C ASN A 96 -0.29 7.24 5.50
N ASN A 97 -0.22 6.59 4.35
CA ASN A 97 1.04 6.30 3.68
C ASN A 97 1.05 6.82 2.26
N ILE A 98 2.23 7.23 1.82
CA ILE A 98 2.55 7.33 0.39
C ILE A 98 3.46 6.16 0.04
N LYS A 99 3.14 5.46 -1.05
CA LYS A 99 3.97 4.41 -1.65
C LYS A 99 4.60 4.93 -2.93
N VAL A 100 5.90 4.67 -3.12
CA VAL A 100 6.59 4.88 -4.39
C VAL A 100 7.29 3.58 -4.75
N PHE A 101 7.02 3.03 -5.92
CA PHE A 101 7.50 1.70 -6.27
C PHE A 101 7.80 1.55 -7.76
N GLY A 102 8.69 0.61 -8.07
CA GLY A 102 8.86 0.02 -9.39
C GLY A 102 8.00 -1.23 -9.51
N ARG A 103 7.36 -1.47 -10.65
CA ARG A 103 6.56 -2.65 -10.97
C ARG A 103 7.18 -3.44 -12.09
N LEU A 104 7.35 -4.74 -11.88
CA LEU A 104 7.58 -5.73 -12.91
C LEU A 104 6.33 -6.59 -13.04
N LYS A 105 5.82 -6.76 -14.28
CA LYS A 105 4.63 -7.58 -14.55
C LYS A 105 4.93 -8.55 -15.69
N ALA A 106 4.57 -9.81 -15.48
CA ALA A 106 4.72 -10.89 -16.47
C ALA A 106 3.37 -11.53 -16.76
N ASN A 107 2.82 -11.28 -17.94
CA ASN A 107 1.61 -11.92 -18.43
C ASN A 107 1.91 -13.34 -18.91
N LEU A 108 1.08 -14.31 -18.57
CA LEU A 108 1.26 -15.71 -18.95
C LEU A 108 0.73 -16.01 -20.35
N THR A 109 -0.21 -15.20 -20.82
CA THR A 109 -0.84 -15.36 -22.14
C THR A 109 -0.97 -14.01 -22.84
N ALA A 110 -1.03 -14.02 -24.17
CA ALA A 110 -1.29 -12.85 -25.02
C ALA A 110 -2.76 -12.78 -25.47
N THR A 111 -3.70 -13.30 -24.68
CA THR A 111 -5.12 -13.35 -25.01
C THR A 111 -5.92 -12.24 -24.32
N LYS A 112 -7.22 -12.13 -24.64
CA LYS A 112 -8.11 -11.13 -24.01
C LYS A 112 -8.23 -11.29 -22.49
N VAL A 113 -8.08 -12.51 -22.00
CA VAL A 113 -8.00 -12.82 -20.57
C VAL A 113 -6.61 -13.35 -20.32
N SER A 114 -5.82 -12.60 -19.60
CA SER A 114 -4.39 -12.90 -19.41
C SER A 114 -4.04 -12.94 -17.93
N PRO A 115 -3.86 -14.11 -17.35
CA PRO A 115 -3.26 -14.23 -16.01
C PRO A 115 -1.85 -13.64 -16.01
N PHE A 116 -1.45 -13.03 -14.88
CA PHE A 116 -0.13 -12.42 -14.75
C PHE A 116 0.43 -12.52 -13.33
N PHE A 117 1.74 -12.45 -13.24
CA PHE A 117 2.45 -12.17 -12.00
C PHE A 117 2.93 -10.71 -12.02
N ALA A 118 2.91 -10.06 -10.85
CA ALA A 118 3.48 -8.75 -10.66
C ALA A 118 4.31 -8.72 -9.38
N VAL A 119 5.35 -7.88 -9.37
CA VAL A 119 6.14 -7.60 -8.18
C VAL A 119 6.35 -6.09 -8.13
N ASP A 120 5.94 -5.50 -7.02
CA ASP A 120 6.19 -4.11 -6.70
C ASP A 120 7.31 -4.02 -5.67
N LEU A 121 8.31 -3.17 -5.93
CA LEU A 121 9.47 -2.93 -5.09
C LEU A 121 9.65 -1.42 -4.90
N GLY A 122 9.78 -0.97 -3.66
CA GLY A 122 9.89 0.46 -3.42
C GLY A 122 10.00 0.86 -1.96
N ALA A 123 9.40 2.00 -1.65
CA ALA A 123 9.39 2.56 -0.31
C ALA A 123 8.00 3.03 0.10
N ASN A 124 7.70 2.86 1.37
CA ASN A 124 6.58 3.48 2.07
C ASN A 124 7.08 4.71 2.83
N ILE A 125 6.31 5.78 2.76
CA ILE A 125 6.54 7.04 3.47
C ILE A 125 5.31 7.29 4.35
N GLY A 126 5.48 7.21 5.66
CA GLY A 126 4.41 7.48 6.62
C GLY A 126 4.12 8.98 6.72
N LEU A 127 2.84 9.35 6.68
CA LEU A 127 2.39 10.75 6.80
C LEU A 127 1.82 11.08 8.19
N SER A 128 1.75 10.11 9.09
CA SER A 128 1.19 10.32 10.44
C SER A 128 2.13 11.15 11.30
N SER A 129 1.55 12.13 12.01
CA SER A 129 2.25 13.04 12.93
C SER A 129 2.09 12.68 14.40
N ASN A 130 1.40 11.60 14.73
CA ASN A 130 1.14 11.19 16.11
C ASN A 130 2.30 10.40 16.70
N GLU A 131 2.28 10.13 18.00
CA GLU A 131 3.37 9.59 18.83
C GLU A 131 3.98 8.28 18.31
N ILE A 132 3.25 7.52 17.48
CA ILE A 132 3.77 6.35 16.79
C ILE A 132 4.11 6.73 15.35
N LYS A 133 5.39 6.90 15.08
CA LYS A 133 5.89 7.18 13.72
C LYS A 133 5.82 5.89 12.90
N MET A 134 5.06 5.90 11.80
CA MET A 134 5.27 4.88 10.80
C MET A 134 6.68 5.00 10.24
N ALA A 135 7.46 3.94 10.33
CA ALA A 135 8.77 3.93 9.72
C ALA A 135 8.64 4.14 8.20
N ASN A 136 9.48 5.03 7.68
CA ASN A 136 9.79 4.97 6.27
C ASN A 136 10.46 3.63 6.03
N GLY A 137 9.85 2.76 5.24
CA GLY A 137 10.29 1.38 5.12
C GLY A 137 10.32 0.89 3.68
N PHE A 138 10.99 -0.22 3.52
CA PHE A 138 10.98 -0.96 2.26
C PHE A 138 9.58 -1.49 1.99
N TYR A 139 9.13 -1.33 0.75
CA TYR A 139 7.87 -1.84 0.23
C TYR A 139 8.15 -2.98 -0.73
N PHE A 140 7.54 -4.14 -0.48
CA PHE A 140 7.62 -5.31 -1.33
C PHE A 140 6.25 -5.96 -1.42
N GLU A 141 5.73 -6.10 -2.65
CA GLU A 141 4.44 -6.72 -2.89
C GLU A 141 4.48 -7.63 -4.12
N PRO A 142 4.71 -8.94 -3.94
CA PRO A 142 4.45 -9.93 -4.97
C PRO A 142 2.95 -10.18 -5.07
N GLY A 143 2.47 -10.42 -6.29
CA GLY A 143 1.06 -10.71 -6.51
C GLY A 143 0.79 -11.49 -7.79
N PHE A 144 -0.41 -12.07 -7.82
CA PHE A 144 -0.95 -12.77 -8.96
C PHE A 144 -2.28 -12.13 -9.36
N GLY A 145 -2.52 -11.99 -10.66
CA GLY A 145 -3.71 -11.32 -11.16
C GLY A 145 -4.19 -11.82 -12.51
N CYS A 146 -5.24 -11.17 -12.99
CA CYS A 146 -5.78 -11.43 -14.31
C CYS A 146 -6.16 -10.10 -15.00
N ASP A 147 -5.69 -9.92 -16.22
CA ASP A 147 -6.03 -8.83 -17.12
C ASP A 147 -7.23 -9.23 -18.01
N PHE A 148 -8.19 -8.34 -18.13
CA PHE A 148 -9.37 -8.48 -19.01
C PHE A 148 -9.33 -7.33 -20.05
N ALA A 149 -8.86 -7.62 -21.25
CA ALA A 149 -8.76 -6.64 -22.32
C ALA A 149 -10.14 -6.23 -22.83
N ILE A 150 -10.48 -4.94 -22.71
CA ILE A 150 -11.70 -4.33 -23.25
C ILE A 150 -11.44 -3.88 -24.71
N SER A 151 -10.27 -3.32 -24.93
CA SER A 151 -9.79 -2.90 -26.27
C SER A 151 -8.28 -3.14 -26.37
N PRO A 152 -7.66 -2.94 -27.53
CA PRO A 152 -6.20 -3.08 -27.67
C PRO A 152 -5.40 -2.21 -26.72
N LYS A 153 -5.97 -1.10 -26.23
CA LYS A 153 -5.31 -0.13 -25.34
C LYS A 153 -5.89 -0.08 -23.94
N GLN A 154 -7.02 -0.74 -23.68
CA GLN A 154 -7.73 -0.65 -22.40
C GLN A 154 -7.99 -2.02 -21.82
N SER A 155 -7.74 -2.17 -20.54
CA SER A 155 -8.12 -3.36 -19.80
C SER A 155 -8.52 -3.03 -18.37
N ILE A 156 -9.32 -3.90 -17.78
CA ILE A 156 -9.54 -3.98 -16.35
C ILE A 156 -8.72 -5.16 -15.85
N TYR A 157 -8.12 -5.05 -14.69
CA TYR A 157 -7.43 -6.16 -14.07
C TYR A 157 -7.69 -6.25 -12.57
N LEU A 158 -7.59 -7.45 -12.08
CA LEU A 158 -7.60 -7.79 -10.68
C LEU A 158 -6.21 -8.33 -10.31
N LEU A 159 -5.62 -7.81 -9.23
CA LEU A 159 -4.36 -8.30 -8.67
C LEU A 159 -4.57 -8.62 -7.20
N LEU A 160 -4.19 -9.80 -6.79
CA LEU A 160 -4.11 -10.23 -5.40
C LEU A 160 -2.64 -10.24 -4.99
N GLY A 161 -2.29 -9.50 -3.96
CA GLY A 161 -0.93 -9.33 -3.50
C GLY A 161 -0.76 -9.69 -2.03
N TYR A 162 0.48 -9.88 -1.65
CA TYR A 162 0.90 -9.94 -0.25
C TYR A 162 2.00 -8.92 -0.05
N ASN A 163 1.80 -7.99 0.87
CA ASN A 163 2.85 -7.04 1.18
C ASN A 163 3.23 -7.05 2.67
N GLY A 164 4.49 -6.70 2.94
CA GLY A 164 4.99 -6.42 4.26
C GLY A 164 5.22 -4.92 4.43
N VAL A 165 4.71 -4.36 5.52
CA VAL A 165 4.93 -2.97 5.91
C VAL A 165 5.75 -2.94 7.19
N GLY A 166 6.94 -2.33 7.14
CA GLY A 166 7.75 -2.07 8.32
C GLY A 166 7.16 -0.90 9.13
N TYR A 167 7.17 -1.02 10.45
CA TYR A 167 6.80 0.06 11.36
C TYR A 167 7.67 0.04 12.61
N ASP A 168 7.91 1.23 13.15
CA ASP A 168 8.62 1.41 14.42
C ASP A 168 7.60 1.69 15.51
N TYR A 169 7.77 1.04 16.66
CA TYR A 169 6.99 1.33 17.83
C TYR A 169 7.86 1.46 19.07
N GLU A 170 7.44 2.31 19.97
CA GLU A 170 8.11 2.52 21.24
C GLU A 170 7.64 1.47 22.25
N ALA A 171 8.58 0.63 22.73
CA ALA A 171 8.30 -0.34 23.77
C ALA A 171 8.83 0.17 25.10
N PHE A 172 7.99 0.11 26.14
CA PHE A 172 8.43 0.35 27.53
C PHE A 172 9.01 -0.94 28.11
N ASP A 173 10.27 -0.93 28.47
CA ASP A 173 10.87 -2.02 29.22
C ASP A 173 10.89 -1.69 30.72
N THR A 174 10.07 -2.39 31.48
CA THR A 174 9.93 -2.22 32.93
C THR A 174 10.87 -3.12 33.75
N THR A 175 11.66 -3.98 33.08
CA THR A 175 12.43 -5.03 33.75
C THR A 175 13.70 -4.53 34.47
N LEU A 176 14.15 -3.31 34.25
CA LEU A 176 15.42 -2.82 34.82
C LEU A 176 15.30 -1.60 35.75
N GLY A 177 14.11 -1.30 36.28
CA GLY A 177 13.97 -0.23 37.30
C GLY A 177 14.24 1.20 36.81
N SER A 178 14.62 1.38 35.56
CA SER A 178 14.69 2.66 34.86
C SER A 178 13.77 2.57 33.66
N ALA A 179 12.81 3.49 33.54
CA ALA A 179 11.94 3.59 32.37
C ALA A 179 12.79 3.90 31.13
N GLY A 180 13.17 2.86 30.42
CA GLY A 180 13.88 2.95 29.14
C GLY A 180 12.87 2.86 28.00
N HIS A 181 12.90 3.84 27.09
CA HIS A 181 12.20 3.77 25.83
C HIS A 181 13.08 3.04 24.82
N GLU A 182 12.63 1.91 24.33
CA GLU A 182 13.31 1.16 23.29
C GLU A 182 12.48 1.19 22.01
N MET A 183 13.08 1.69 20.92
CA MET A 183 12.45 1.63 19.59
C MET A 183 12.58 0.22 19.03
N ARG A 184 11.46 -0.42 18.78
CA ARG A 184 11.39 -1.76 18.16
C ARG A 184 10.84 -1.67 16.76
N HIS A 185 11.43 -2.47 15.87
CA HIS A 185 10.97 -2.62 14.50
C HIS A 185 10.10 -3.85 14.37
N ALA A 186 8.96 -3.72 13.71
CA ALA A 186 8.11 -4.84 13.39
C ALA A 186 7.70 -4.82 11.91
N LEU A 187 7.43 -5.98 11.36
CA LEU A 187 6.93 -6.16 10.00
C LEU A 187 5.51 -6.70 10.08
N ALA A 188 4.54 -5.91 9.63
CA ALA A 188 3.15 -6.37 9.49
C ALA A 188 2.91 -6.85 8.06
N GLY A 189 2.43 -8.08 7.94
CA GLY A 189 2.00 -8.64 6.67
C GLY A 189 0.53 -8.33 6.40
N LYS A 190 0.18 -8.08 5.12
CA LYS A 190 -1.22 -7.95 4.70
C LYS A 190 -1.46 -8.62 3.36
N PHE A 191 -2.66 -9.15 3.19
CA PHE A 191 -3.19 -9.47 1.88
C PHE A 191 -3.84 -8.23 1.26
N SER A 192 -3.56 -8.00 0.00
CA SER A 192 -4.09 -6.87 -0.77
C SER A 192 -4.86 -7.34 -2.00
N ILE A 193 -5.84 -6.55 -2.38
CA ILE A 193 -6.59 -6.67 -3.61
C ILE A 193 -6.52 -5.34 -4.36
N HIS A 194 -6.20 -5.38 -5.65
CA HIS A 194 -6.14 -4.21 -6.50
C HIS A 194 -7.10 -4.40 -7.67
N LEU A 195 -7.99 -3.46 -7.85
CA LEU A 195 -8.82 -3.34 -9.04
C LEU A 195 -8.26 -2.20 -9.89
N GLY A 196 -7.69 -2.53 -11.04
CA GLY A 196 -7.01 -1.58 -11.90
C GLY A 196 -7.69 -1.37 -13.24
N PHE A 197 -7.59 -0.15 -13.75
CA PHE A 197 -7.96 0.21 -15.11
C PHE A 197 -6.73 0.73 -15.84
N ARG A 198 -6.38 0.07 -16.95
CA ARG A 198 -5.27 0.42 -17.84
C ARG A 198 -5.79 1.16 -19.07
N PHE A 199 -5.06 2.20 -19.50
CA PHE A 199 -5.36 3.04 -20.67
C PHE A 199 -4.11 3.60 -21.34
#